data_73d9ab4b656c441cf60468e49c276d2d
#
_entry.id   73d9ab4b656c441cf60468e49c276d2d
#
_cell.length_a   1.000
_cell.length_b   1.000
_cell.length_c   1.000
_cell.angle_alpha   90.00
_cell.angle_beta   90.00
_cell.angle_gamma   90.00
#
_symmetry.space_group_name_H-M   'P 1'
#
loop_
_entity.id
_entity.type
_entity.pdbx_description
1 polymer ?
#
loop_
_entity_poly.entity_id
_entity_poly.type
_entity_poly.pdbx_seq_one_letter_code
_entity_poly.pdbx_strand_id
1 'polypeptide(L)'
;FIAVAQVYLDLYNKYGQERMIWHTLARTDWVIGHPAKGNLELDYSRIESLDRWSWCDALFMAPPVYAKLYAMTGDKKYVDFLNREYRATYDFLFDKEEHLFYRDSRYFNKKEANGKKVFWGRGNGWVLGGLSEILQALPAKDKHRRFYEDLFVTLSARVAELQSKDGYWHAS
;
A
#
# COMPACT_ATOMS: atom_id res chain seq x y z
N PHE A 1 -1.19 12.20 -5.92
CA PHE A 1 -1.08 12.19 -7.39
C PHE A 1 -1.22 10.79 -7.96
N ILE A 2 -0.51 9.78 -7.43
CA ILE A 2 -0.53 8.42 -7.99
C ILE A 2 -1.87 7.69 -7.78
N ALA A 3 -2.63 7.97 -6.72
CA ALA A 3 -3.93 7.34 -6.46
C ALA A 3 -4.94 7.54 -7.62
N VAL A 4 -4.93 8.72 -8.25
CA VAL A 4 -5.79 9.02 -9.41
C VAL A 4 -5.45 8.14 -10.62
N ALA A 5 -4.22 7.68 -10.71
CA ALA A 5 -3.78 6.80 -11.80
C ALA A 5 -4.52 5.46 -11.82
N GLN A 6 -5.04 4.98 -10.68
CA GLN A 6 -5.87 3.77 -10.62
C GLN A 6 -7.11 3.93 -11.53
N VAL A 7 -7.79 5.08 -11.44
CA VAL A 7 -8.97 5.38 -12.27
C VAL A 7 -8.59 5.50 -13.76
N TYR A 8 -7.45 6.13 -14.08
CA TYR A 8 -7.00 6.23 -15.46
C TYR A 8 -6.68 4.86 -16.08
N LEU A 9 -6.10 3.94 -15.31
CA LEU A 9 -5.86 2.57 -15.77
C LEU A 9 -7.17 1.81 -15.99
N ASP A 10 -8.16 1.98 -15.11
CA ASP A 10 -9.47 1.35 -15.27
C ASP A 10 -10.23 1.91 -16.48
N LEU A 11 -10.14 3.23 -16.72
CA LEU A 11 -10.69 3.87 -17.92
C LEU A 11 -10.00 3.39 -19.20
N TYR A 12 -8.67 3.23 -19.16
CA TYR A 12 -7.94 2.68 -20.29
C TYR A 12 -8.36 1.24 -20.58
N ASN A 13 -8.49 0.39 -19.58
CA ASN A 13 -8.99 -0.98 -19.75
C ASN A 13 -10.38 -1.03 -20.39
N LYS A 14 -11.21 -0.02 -20.10
CA LYS A 14 -12.58 0.07 -20.63
C LYS A 14 -12.65 0.65 -22.04
N TYR A 15 -11.84 1.66 -22.36
CA TYR A 15 -11.98 2.47 -23.57
C TYR A 15 -10.81 2.34 -24.56
N GLY A 16 -9.66 1.77 -24.16
CA GLY A 16 -8.51 1.53 -25.01
C GLY A 16 -7.76 2.76 -25.51
N GLN A 17 -7.97 3.93 -24.91
CA GLN A 17 -7.34 5.17 -25.37
C GLN A 17 -6.00 5.41 -24.66
N GLU A 18 -4.89 5.23 -25.36
CA GLU A 18 -3.52 5.35 -24.80
C GLU A 18 -3.25 6.66 -24.06
N ARG A 19 -3.82 7.79 -24.56
CA ARG A 19 -3.69 9.10 -23.89
C ARG A 19 -4.12 9.10 -22.43
N MET A 20 -5.00 8.17 -22.02
CA MET A 20 -5.48 8.07 -20.64
C MET A 20 -4.39 7.64 -19.66
N ILE A 21 -3.36 6.94 -20.14
CA ILE A 21 -2.31 6.37 -19.29
C ILE A 21 -0.91 6.97 -19.53
N TRP A 22 -0.73 7.87 -20.49
CA TRP A 22 0.60 8.45 -20.79
C TRP A 22 1.28 9.06 -19.56
N HIS A 23 0.56 9.88 -18.80
CA HIS A 23 1.11 10.49 -17.59
C HIS A 23 1.43 9.44 -16.50
N THR A 24 0.60 8.41 -16.40
CA THR A 24 0.84 7.31 -15.46
C THR A 24 2.12 6.56 -15.81
N LEU A 25 2.27 6.15 -17.07
CA LEU A 25 3.48 5.47 -17.56
C LEU A 25 4.72 6.34 -17.36
N ALA A 26 4.70 7.58 -17.86
CA ALA A 26 5.83 8.49 -17.75
C ALA A 26 6.24 8.71 -16.28
N ARG A 27 5.28 8.90 -15.39
CA ARG A 27 5.56 9.15 -13.98
C ARG A 27 6.06 7.91 -13.24
N THR A 28 5.46 6.75 -13.47
CA THR A 28 5.90 5.49 -12.83
C THR A 28 7.26 5.06 -13.33
N ASP A 29 7.55 5.20 -14.61
CA ASP A 29 8.86 4.90 -15.19
C ASP A 29 9.94 5.83 -14.64
N TRP A 30 9.61 7.12 -14.50
CA TRP A 30 10.53 8.08 -13.88
C TRP A 30 10.84 7.70 -12.43
N VAL A 31 9.82 7.36 -11.63
CA VAL A 31 10.00 6.94 -10.21
C VAL A 31 10.86 5.67 -10.11
N ILE A 32 10.60 4.68 -10.98
CA ILE A 32 11.41 3.45 -11.01
C ILE A 32 12.86 3.74 -11.36
N GLY A 33 13.10 4.64 -12.31
CA GLY A 33 14.45 5.04 -12.76
C GLY A 33 15.19 5.95 -11.77
N HIS A 34 14.47 6.57 -10.82
CA HIS A 34 15.01 7.50 -9.82
C HIS A 34 14.59 7.06 -8.40
N PRO A 35 15.04 5.90 -7.93
CA PRO A 35 14.62 5.37 -6.64
C PRO A 35 15.02 6.30 -5.50
N ALA A 36 14.10 6.52 -4.57
CA ALA A 36 14.35 7.30 -3.38
C ALA A 36 15.47 6.69 -2.54
N LYS A 37 16.35 7.54 -2.01
CA LYS A 37 17.52 7.13 -1.22
C LYS A 37 17.28 7.21 0.29
N GLY A 38 16.15 7.82 0.71
CA GLY A 38 15.79 8.00 2.13
C GLY A 38 15.36 6.70 2.82
N ASN A 39 15.31 6.76 4.14
CA ASN A 39 14.67 5.73 4.97
C ASN A 39 13.14 5.89 4.94
N LEU A 40 12.42 5.08 5.75
CA LEU A 40 10.95 5.13 5.88
C LEU A 40 10.48 5.95 7.09
N GLU A 41 11.38 6.64 7.77
CA GLU A 41 11.00 7.54 8.87
C GLU A 41 10.30 8.78 8.33
N LEU A 42 9.06 8.98 8.75
CA LEU A 42 8.29 10.14 8.34
C LEU A 42 8.66 11.39 9.16
N ASP A 43 9.20 12.37 8.49
CA ASP A 43 9.59 13.67 9.07
C ASP A 43 9.17 14.79 8.12
N TYR A 44 8.14 15.56 8.49
CA TYR A 44 7.61 16.64 7.64
C TYR A 44 8.56 17.85 7.50
N SER A 45 9.62 17.92 8.29
CA SER A 45 10.67 18.92 8.09
C SER A 45 11.61 18.58 6.92
N ARG A 46 11.59 17.33 6.46
CA ARG A 46 12.38 16.79 5.35
C ARG A 46 11.47 16.25 4.26
N ILE A 47 11.34 16.98 3.17
CA ILE A 47 10.41 16.60 2.07
C ILE A 47 10.74 15.23 1.46
N GLU A 48 12.02 14.85 1.42
CA GLU A 48 12.48 13.56 0.93
C GLU A 48 11.98 12.37 1.76
N SER A 49 11.51 12.59 3.00
CA SER A 49 10.86 11.55 3.80
C SER A 49 9.53 11.09 3.22
N LEU A 50 8.97 11.84 2.26
CA LEU A 50 7.73 11.55 1.55
C LEU A 50 7.97 10.81 0.22
N ASP A 51 9.22 10.62 -0.19
CA ASP A 51 9.55 9.98 -1.48
C ASP A 51 9.32 8.46 -1.46
N ARG A 52 9.24 7.86 -0.27
CA ARG A 52 8.92 6.45 -0.07
C ARG A 52 7.54 6.29 0.56
N TRP A 53 7.08 5.06 0.64
CA TRP A 53 5.77 4.74 1.26
C TRP A 53 5.88 4.72 2.80
N SER A 54 6.10 5.88 3.39
CA SER A 54 6.46 6.09 4.81
C SER A 54 5.26 6.04 5.77
N TRP A 55 4.05 5.86 5.26
CA TRP A 55 2.83 5.71 6.05
C TRP A 55 1.91 4.64 5.42
N CYS A 56 1.12 3.98 6.25
CA CYS A 56 0.40 2.77 5.86
C CYS A 56 -0.63 2.99 4.72
N ASP A 57 -1.30 4.13 4.67
CA ASP A 57 -2.27 4.43 3.61
C ASP A 57 -1.64 4.62 2.22
N ALA A 58 -0.32 4.86 2.15
CA ALA A 58 0.41 4.81 0.88
C ALA A 58 0.29 3.43 0.21
N LEU A 59 0.06 2.36 0.98
CA LEU A 59 -0.13 1.00 0.48
C LEU A 59 -1.46 0.79 -0.28
N PHE A 60 -2.40 1.73 -0.18
CA PHE A 60 -3.55 1.82 -1.07
C PHE A 60 -3.28 2.72 -2.28
N MET A 61 -2.54 3.83 -2.06
CA MET A 61 -2.44 4.90 -3.06
C MET A 61 -1.59 4.50 -4.27
N ALA A 62 -0.45 3.85 -4.04
CA ALA A 62 0.54 3.57 -5.09
C ALA A 62 0.58 2.10 -5.55
N PRO A 63 0.63 1.09 -4.67
CA PRO A 63 0.82 -0.30 -5.04
C PRO A 63 -0.12 -0.84 -6.11
N PRO A 64 -1.45 -0.57 -6.07
CA PRO A 64 -2.37 -1.05 -7.08
C PRO A 64 -2.04 -0.58 -8.50
N VAL A 65 -1.49 0.65 -8.63
CA VAL A 65 -1.07 1.19 -9.94
C VAL A 65 0.02 0.33 -10.57
N TYR A 66 1.04 -0.03 -9.79
CA TYR A 66 2.13 -0.87 -10.27
C TYR A 66 1.68 -2.30 -10.58
N ALA A 67 0.78 -2.86 -9.77
CA ALA A 67 0.19 -4.18 -10.03
C ALA A 67 -0.62 -4.19 -11.33
N LYS A 68 -1.47 -3.18 -11.55
CA LYS A 68 -2.27 -3.01 -12.78
C LYS A 68 -1.34 -2.80 -14.00
N LEU A 69 -0.31 -1.97 -13.90
CA LEU A 69 0.66 -1.78 -14.99
C LEU A 69 1.40 -3.07 -15.34
N TYR A 70 1.81 -3.85 -14.35
CA TYR A 70 2.42 -5.16 -14.61
C TYR A 70 1.45 -6.11 -15.32
N ALA A 71 0.20 -6.20 -14.87
CA ALA A 71 -0.81 -7.03 -15.50
C ALA A 71 -1.09 -6.64 -16.96
N MET A 72 -1.08 -5.33 -17.26
CA MET A 72 -1.36 -4.78 -18.59
C MET A 72 -0.19 -4.93 -19.56
N THR A 73 1.04 -4.74 -19.08
CA THR A 73 2.24 -4.63 -19.93
C THR A 73 3.10 -5.90 -19.95
N GLY A 74 3.00 -6.74 -18.90
CA GLY A 74 3.93 -7.85 -18.67
C GLY A 74 5.33 -7.41 -18.24
N ASP A 75 5.61 -6.09 -18.12
CA ASP A 75 6.93 -5.59 -17.78
C ASP A 75 7.20 -5.76 -16.27
N LYS A 76 8.17 -6.60 -15.96
CA LYS A 76 8.53 -6.97 -14.59
C LYS A 76 9.04 -5.80 -13.75
N LYS A 77 9.53 -4.71 -14.38
CA LYS A 77 10.01 -3.53 -13.63
C LYS A 77 8.95 -3.01 -12.65
N TYR A 78 7.66 -3.09 -13.02
CA TYR A 78 6.56 -2.62 -12.19
C TYR A 78 6.34 -3.52 -10.96
N VAL A 79 6.28 -4.84 -11.16
CA VAL A 79 6.08 -5.77 -10.04
C VAL A 79 7.31 -5.85 -9.14
N ASP A 80 8.52 -5.74 -9.69
CA ASP A 80 9.76 -5.73 -8.92
C ASP A 80 9.85 -4.46 -8.04
N PHE A 81 9.48 -3.28 -8.58
CA PHE A 81 9.38 -2.05 -7.81
C PHE A 81 8.31 -2.16 -6.72
N LEU A 82 7.11 -2.61 -7.07
CA LEU A 82 6.02 -2.86 -6.14
C LEU A 82 6.48 -3.70 -4.96
N ASN A 83 7.07 -4.86 -5.22
CA ASN A 83 7.46 -5.78 -4.16
C ASN A 83 8.58 -5.22 -3.28
N ARG A 84 9.54 -4.51 -3.86
CA ARG A 84 10.63 -3.91 -3.10
C ARG A 84 10.10 -2.87 -2.10
N GLU A 85 9.31 -1.92 -2.58
CA GLU A 85 8.81 -0.84 -1.72
C GLU A 85 7.72 -1.33 -0.75
N TYR A 86 6.83 -2.23 -1.20
CA TYR A 86 5.79 -2.77 -0.31
C TYR A 86 6.38 -3.55 0.85
N ARG A 87 7.35 -4.44 0.57
CA ARG A 87 8.01 -5.22 1.63
C ARG A 87 8.79 -4.34 2.59
N ALA A 88 9.48 -3.33 2.08
CA ALA A 88 10.19 -2.38 2.94
C ALA A 88 9.22 -1.67 3.90
N THR A 89 8.06 -1.22 3.42
CA THR A 89 7.03 -0.60 4.27
C THR A 89 6.40 -1.62 5.23
N TYR A 90 6.13 -2.85 4.77
CA TYR A 90 5.63 -3.93 5.61
C TYR A 90 6.62 -4.23 6.76
N ASP A 91 7.89 -4.44 6.45
CA ASP A 91 8.90 -4.77 7.46
C ASP A 91 9.09 -3.62 8.47
N PHE A 92 8.83 -2.39 8.07
CA PHE A 92 8.99 -1.20 8.90
C PHE A 92 7.76 -0.85 9.74
N LEU A 93 6.53 -0.99 9.18
CA LEU A 93 5.30 -0.51 9.82
C LEU A 93 4.40 -1.61 10.38
N PHE A 94 4.55 -2.87 9.95
CA PHE A 94 3.69 -3.95 10.39
C PHE A 94 4.11 -4.50 11.74
N ASP A 95 3.23 -4.38 12.72
CA ASP A 95 3.43 -4.99 14.04
C ASP A 95 3.02 -6.47 13.97
N LYS A 96 4.01 -7.37 14.10
CA LYS A 96 3.82 -8.81 13.97
C LYS A 96 3.11 -9.46 15.18
N GLU A 97 3.02 -8.78 16.32
CA GLU A 97 2.29 -9.25 17.50
C GLU A 97 0.81 -8.91 17.38
N GLU A 98 0.53 -7.65 16.97
CA GLU A 98 -0.84 -7.15 16.87
C GLU A 98 -1.47 -7.40 15.49
N HIS A 99 -0.68 -7.82 14.49
CA HIS A 99 -1.11 -8.03 13.10
C HIS A 99 -1.78 -6.79 12.47
N LEU A 100 -1.27 -5.60 12.82
CA LEU A 100 -1.76 -4.30 12.35
C LEU A 100 -0.60 -3.42 11.88
N PHE A 101 -0.90 -2.49 10.99
CA PHE A 101 0.06 -1.48 10.59
C PHE A 101 -0.03 -0.26 11.51
N TYR A 102 1.13 0.21 12.00
CA TYR A 102 1.24 1.56 12.49
C TYR A 102 0.94 2.55 11.36
N ARG A 103 0.42 3.72 11.68
CA ARG A 103 0.21 4.78 10.70
C ARG A 103 1.53 5.16 10.03
N ASP A 104 2.53 5.50 10.83
CA ASP A 104 3.89 5.87 10.47
C ASP A 104 4.82 5.73 11.68
N SER A 105 6.13 5.92 11.50
CA SER A 105 7.15 5.75 12.54
C SER A 105 6.94 6.59 13.82
N ARG A 106 6.24 7.71 13.74
CA ARG A 106 5.96 8.57 14.90
C ARG A 106 4.99 7.94 15.89
N TYR A 107 4.37 6.82 15.54
CA TYR A 107 3.41 6.09 16.38
C TYR A 107 4.01 4.87 17.10
N PHE A 108 5.23 4.46 16.81
CA PHE A 108 5.85 3.26 17.39
C PHE A 108 5.87 3.25 18.92
N ASN A 109 6.08 4.42 19.53
CA ASN A 109 6.18 4.57 20.99
C ASN A 109 4.94 5.24 21.61
N LYS A 110 3.89 5.49 20.82
CA LYS A 110 2.65 6.05 21.35
C LYS A 110 1.77 4.97 21.97
N LYS A 111 1.10 5.35 23.04
CA LYS A 111 0.16 4.51 23.75
C LYS A 111 -1.17 5.21 23.91
N GLU A 112 -2.25 4.45 23.89
CA GLU A 112 -3.57 4.86 24.28
C GLU A 112 -3.66 5.05 25.81
N ALA A 113 -4.73 5.68 26.29
CA ALA A 113 -4.95 5.88 27.73
C ALA A 113 -4.98 4.57 28.54
N ASN A 114 -5.33 3.44 27.90
CA ASN A 114 -5.33 2.09 28.48
C ASN A 114 -3.95 1.39 28.38
N GLY A 115 -2.91 2.07 27.91
CA GLY A 115 -1.55 1.55 27.76
C GLY A 115 -1.30 0.71 26.51
N LYS A 116 -2.32 0.46 25.67
CA LYS A 116 -2.17 -0.30 24.42
C LYS A 116 -1.48 0.53 23.34
N LYS A 117 -0.91 -0.15 22.34
CA LYS A 117 -0.32 0.47 21.14
C LYS A 117 -1.39 1.22 20.34
N VAL A 118 -1.01 2.33 19.69
CA VAL A 118 -1.92 3.15 18.87
C VAL A 118 -1.90 2.66 17.45
N PHE A 119 -3.04 2.18 16.95
CA PHE A 119 -3.21 1.80 15.54
C PHE A 119 -4.37 2.58 14.93
N TRP A 120 -4.14 3.08 13.73
CA TRP A 120 -5.13 3.87 13.03
C TRP A 120 -6.08 2.96 12.23
N GLY A 121 -7.36 2.85 12.65
CA GLY A 121 -8.37 1.95 12.05
C GLY A 121 -8.58 2.21 10.56
N ARG A 122 -8.79 3.48 10.15
CA ARG A 122 -8.94 3.85 8.73
C ARG A 122 -7.69 3.52 7.90
N GLY A 123 -6.49 3.69 8.46
CA GLY A 123 -5.24 3.36 7.78
C GLY A 123 -5.14 1.86 7.46
N ASN A 124 -5.48 1.00 8.43
CA ASN A 124 -5.52 -0.45 8.21
C ASN A 124 -6.60 -0.84 7.20
N GLY A 125 -7.75 -0.15 7.18
CA GLY A 125 -8.75 -0.31 6.12
C GLY A 125 -8.23 0.06 4.74
N TRP A 126 -7.42 1.12 4.61
CA TRP A 126 -6.74 1.45 3.34
C TRP A 126 -5.78 0.33 2.90
N VAL A 127 -5.01 -0.24 3.82
CA VAL A 127 -4.12 -1.36 3.48
C VAL A 127 -4.89 -2.56 2.95
N LEU A 128 -6.01 -2.93 3.58
CA LEU A 128 -6.89 -4.01 3.10
C LEU A 128 -7.44 -3.72 1.70
N GLY A 129 -7.92 -2.50 1.46
CA GLY A 129 -8.36 -2.08 0.13
C GLY A 129 -7.25 -2.18 -0.91
N GLY A 130 -6.04 -1.73 -0.59
CA GLY A 130 -4.86 -1.84 -1.46
C GLY A 130 -4.47 -3.28 -1.76
N LEU A 131 -4.50 -4.16 -0.76
CA LEU A 131 -4.24 -5.59 -0.95
C LEU A 131 -5.28 -6.24 -1.86
N SER A 132 -6.56 -5.90 -1.71
CA SER A 132 -7.63 -6.38 -2.58
C SER A 132 -7.37 -6.01 -4.05
N GLU A 133 -7.04 -4.75 -4.32
CA GLU A 133 -6.72 -4.26 -5.67
C GLU A 133 -5.47 -4.94 -6.27
N ILE A 134 -4.41 -5.13 -5.45
CA ILE A 134 -3.20 -5.85 -5.88
C ILE A 134 -3.54 -7.30 -6.25
N LEU A 135 -4.30 -7.99 -5.41
CA LEU A 135 -4.67 -9.40 -5.63
C LEU A 135 -5.61 -9.59 -6.83
N GLN A 136 -6.43 -8.60 -7.14
CA GLN A 136 -7.24 -8.62 -8.37
C GLN A 136 -6.39 -8.44 -9.63
N ALA A 137 -5.32 -7.63 -9.56
CA ALA A 137 -4.47 -7.33 -10.70
C ALA A 137 -3.37 -8.37 -10.93
N LEU A 138 -2.73 -8.88 -9.87
CA LEU A 138 -1.62 -9.82 -10.02
C LEU A 138 -2.07 -11.16 -10.62
N PRO A 139 -1.33 -11.70 -11.62
CA PRO A 139 -1.58 -13.02 -12.15
C PRO A 139 -1.58 -14.10 -11.06
N ALA A 140 -2.48 -15.08 -11.16
CA ALA A 140 -2.65 -16.14 -10.16
C ALA A 140 -1.37 -16.96 -9.90
N LYS A 141 -0.48 -17.06 -10.89
CA LYS A 141 0.80 -17.79 -10.79
C LYS A 141 2.00 -16.90 -10.50
N ASP A 142 1.79 -15.61 -10.20
CA ASP A 142 2.90 -14.73 -9.86
C ASP A 142 3.56 -15.17 -8.53
N LYS A 143 4.89 -15.24 -8.53
CA LYS A 143 5.67 -15.73 -7.38
C LYS A 143 5.51 -14.89 -6.12
N HIS A 144 5.10 -13.62 -6.26
CA HIS A 144 4.94 -12.71 -5.14
C HIS A 144 3.51 -12.71 -4.57
N ARG A 145 2.55 -13.29 -5.30
CA ARG A 145 1.14 -13.27 -4.94
C ARG A 145 0.88 -13.86 -3.56
N ARG A 146 1.55 -14.95 -3.21
CA ARG A 146 1.39 -15.64 -1.92
C ARG A 146 1.62 -14.70 -0.72
N PHE A 147 2.60 -13.81 -0.80
CA PHE A 147 2.86 -12.83 0.25
C PHE A 147 1.67 -11.90 0.49
N TYR A 148 1.04 -11.40 -0.58
CA TYR A 148 -0.12 -10.52 -0.47
C TYR A 148 -1.37 -11.26 0.01
N GLU A 149 -1.55 -12.51 -0.37
CA GLU A 149 -2.64 -13.37 0.10
C GLU A 149 -2.53 -13.63 1.61
N ASP A 150 -1.35 -14.04 2.07
CA ASP A 150 -1.11 -14.32 3.49
C ASP A 150 -1.28 -13.06 4.34
N LEU A 151 -0.78 -11.92 3.87
CA LEU A 151 -0.96 -10.64 4.56
C LEU A 151 -2.43 -10.20 4.57
N PHE A 152 -3.15 -10.35 3.45
CA PHE A 152 -4.57 -10.02 3.37
C PHE A 152 -5.39 -10.85 4.38
N VAL A 153 -5.15 -12.15 4.44
CA VAL A 153 -5.84 -13.04 5.39
C VAL A 153 -5.52 -12.66 6.83
N THR A 154 -4.24 -12.45 7.15
CA THR A 154 -3.80 -12.10 8.51
C THR A 154 -4.40 -10.78 8.98
N LEU A 155 -4.31 -9.74 8.15
CA LEU A 155 -4.83 -8.42 8.49
C LEU A 155 -6.37 -8.41 8.55
N SER A 156 -7.06 -9.10 7.63
CA SER A 156 -8.52 -9.20 7.61
C SER A 156 -9.05 -9.89 8.87
N ALA A 157 -8.42 -11.00 9.27
CA ALA A 157 -8.80 -11.70 10.49
C ALA A 157 -8.69 -10.77 11.71
N ARG A 158 -7.56 -10.06 11.84
CA ARG A 158 -7.34 -9.14 12.96
C ARG A 158 -8.33 -7.97 12.95
N VAL A 159 -8.58 -7.36 11.80
CA VAL A 159 -9.56 -6.27 11.68
C VAL A 159 -10.97 -6.75 12.02
N ALA A 160 -11.34 -7.96 11.62
CA ALA A 160 -12.63 -8.55 12.00
C ALA A 160 -12.79 -8.76 13.53
N GLU A 161 -11.73 -9.21 14.21
CA GLU A 161 -11.72 -9.35 15.67
C GLU A 161 -11.93 -8.01 16.42
N LEU A 162 -11.48 -6.91 15.81
CA LEU A 162 -11.57 -5.58 16.41
C LEU A 162 -12.90 -4.87 16.14
N GLN A 163 -13.81 -5.49 15.39
CA GLN A 163 -15.14 -4.94 15.16
C GLN A 163 -15.95 -4.94 16.45
N SER A 164 -16.55 -3.80 16.80
CA SER A 164 -17.45 -3.70 17.93
C SER A 164 -18.75 -4.49 17.72
N LYS A 165 -19.47 -4.79 18.78
CA LYS A 165 -20.77 -5.51 18.71
C LYS A 165 -21.80 -4.78 17.84
N ASP A 166 -21.67 -3.47 17.72
CA ASP A 166 -22.56 -2.63 16.92
C ASP A 166 -22.12 -2.53 15.45
N GLY A 167 -21.08 -3.30 15.04
CA GLY A 167 -20.59 -3.36 13.67
C GLY A 167 -19.62 -2.25 13.25
N TYR A 168 -19.18 -1.42 14.17
CA TYR A 168 -18.23 -0.31 13.90
C TYR A 168 -16.79 -0.67 14.27
N TRP A 169 -15.84 0.08 13.72
CA TRP A 169 -14.44 0.09 14.15
C TRP A 169 -14.11 1.45 14.76
N HIS A 170 -13.35 1.43 15.85
CA HIS A 170 -12.82 2.65 16.45
C HIS A 170 -11.77 3.29 15.58
N ALA A 171 -11.53 4.60 15.77
CA ALA A 171 -10.51 5.34 15.03
C ALA A 171 -9.09 4.87 15.39
N SER A 172 -8.94 4.41 16.63
CA SER A 172 -7.73 3.80 17.19
C SER A 172 -8.10 2.75 18.21
#